data_483065a9aa3773badf2a5534bb09650f
#
_entry.id   483065a9aa3773badf2a5534bb09650f
#
_cell.length_a   1.000
_cell.length_b   1.000
_cell.length_c   1.000
_cell.angle_alpha   90.00
_cell.angle_beta   90.00
_cell.angle_gamma   90.00
#
_symmetry.space_group_name_H-M   'P 1'
#
loop_
_entity.id
_entity.type
_entity.pdbx_description
1 polymer ?
#
loop_
_entity_poly.entity_id
_entity_poly.type
_entity_poly.pdbx_seq_one_letter_code
_entity_poly.pdbx_strand_id
1 'polypeptide(L)'
;MENSFNINNLVRENVKQMKPYSSARDEFEDFNTADMIFLDANENPFNNGVNRYPDPQQSNVKLVLAKQRNVKPNQILLGNGSDEVLDLLFRAFCEPKVDNVITLPPTYGMYSVLANINAVENREVLLSIDFQPQVEKILNTVDKNTKIIFLCSPNNPTANSFSDDSVACLLKNFKGLVVIDEAYIDFSKKQSWMNELDEYSNLVITQTLSKAYGLAGIRLGICYASAEIISILNKIKPPYNVNKLTQLRALERLSDPKKIKMEITSIIDQRTELLKVLVTIKFVEKIYPTEANFILIKVDDANKRYNELIAKGIVI
;
A
#
# COMPACT_ATOMS: atom_id res chain seq x y z
N MET A 1 2.12 32.74 10.55
CA MET A 1 2.19 31.45 11.27
C MET A 1 1.93 30.37 10.24
N GLU A 2 2.96 29.66 9.83
CA GLU A 2 2.82 28.49 8.97
C GLU A 2 1.95 27.47 9.70
N ASN A 3 0.83 27.15 9.13
CA ASN A 3 -0.12 26.17 9.67
C ASN A 3 0.49 24.77 9.38
N SER A 4 1.40 24.34 10.27
CA SER A 4 2.09 23.05 10.14
C SER A 4 1.08 21.90 10.19
N PHE A 5 1.36 20.82 9.45
CA PHE A 5 0.61 19.58 9.54
C PHE A 5 0.49 19.12 10.99
N ASN A 6 -0.71 18.77 11.41
CA ASN A 6 -0.98 18.24 12.75
C ASN A 6 -1.92 17.04 12.62
N ILE A 7 -1.39 15.85 12.82
CA ILE A 7 -2.12 14.60 12.70
C ILE A 7 -3.36 14.55 13.60
N ASN A 8 -3.31 15.17 14.77
CA ASN A 8 -4.42 15.20 15.73
C ASN A 8 -5.68 15.89 15.15
N ASN A 9 -5.52 16.76 14.14
CA ASN A 9 -6.67 17.40 13.49
C ASN A 9 -7.34 16.49 12.45
N LEU A 10 -6.68 15.40 12.07
CA LEU A 10 -7.18 14.45 11.07
C LEU A 10 -7.81 13.21 11.70
N VAL A 11 -7.30 12.77 12.85
CA VAL A 11 -7.77 11.54 13.52
C VAL A 11 -9.21 11.71 13.97
N ARG A 12 -10.04 10.72 13.68
CA ARG A 12 -11.43 10.65 14.17
C ARG A 12 -11.47 10.72 15.70
N GLU A 13 -12.44 11.43 16.25
CA GLU A 13 -12.52 11.68 17.68
C GLU A 13 -12.64 10.39 18.52
N ASN A 14 -13.43 9.42 18.06
CA ASN A 14 -13.55 8.12 18.72
C ASN A 14 -12.22 7.34 18.72
N VAL A 15 -11.38 7.47 17.68
CA VAL A 15 -10.07 6.83 17.62
C VAL A 15 -9.07 7.51 18.56
N LYS A 16 -9.14 8.84 18.70
CA LYS A 16 -8.31 9.57 19.68
C LYS A 16 -8.56 9.05 21.10
N GLN A 17 -9.83 8.94 21.47
CA GLN A 17 -10.26 8.55 22.82
C GLN A 17 -10.10 7.05 23.11
N MET A 18 -9.97 6.23 22.05
CA MET A 18 -9.91 4.79 22.18
C MET A 18 -8.60 4.35 22.86
N LYS A 19 -8.72 3.49 23.86
CA LYS A 19 -7.59 2.72 24.38
C LYS A 19 -7.33 1.55 23.43
N PRO A 20 -6.09 1.35 22.98
CA PRO A 20 -5.78 0.17 22.16
C PRO A 20 -6.05 -1.11 22.95
N TYR A 21 -6.40 -2.18 22.25
CA TYR A 21 -6.39 -3.51 22.86
C TYR A 21 -4.95 -3.85 23.27
N SER A 22 -4.75 -4.24 24.52
CA SER A 22 -3.48 -4.78 25.02
C SER A 22 -3.73 -6.22 25.46
N SER A 23 -2.94 -7.14 24.94
CA SER A 23 -2.90 -8.51 25.45
C SER A 23 -1.92 -8.57 26.64
N ALA A 24 -2.06 -9.60 27.51
CA ALA A 24 -1.09 -9.81 28.58
C ALA A 24 0.35 -9.95 28.02
N ARG A 25 0.51 -10.44 26.78
CA ARG A 25 1.81 -10.55 26.10
C ARG A 25 2.41 -9.19 25.72
N ASP A 26 1.59 -8.17 25.44
CA ASP A 26 2.10 -6.84 25.12
C ASP A 26 2.69 -6.11 26.33
N GLU A 27 2.35 -6.55 27.54
CA GLU A 27 2.88 -6.00 28.80
C GLU A 27 4.30 -6.49 29.12
N PHE A 28 4.81 -7.42 28.35
CA PHE A 28 6.06 -8.13 28.61
C PHE A 28 7.02 -8.06 27.43
N GLU A 29 7.56 -6.88 27.15
CA GLU A 29 8.45 -6.63 25.99
C GLU A 29 9.81 -7.34 26.05
N ASP A 30 10.30 -7.71 27.26
CA ASP A 30 11.67 -8.21 27.50
C ASP A 30 11.78 -9.74 27.66
N PHE A 31 10.81 -10.52 27.20
CA PHE A 31 10.81 -11.95 27.45
C PHE A 31 11.77 -12.75 26.57
N ASN A 32 12.66 -13.46 27.21
CA ASN A 32 13.19 -14.70 26.68
C ASN A 32 12.07 -15.77 26.75
N THR A 33 11.30 -15.88 25.68
CA THR A 33 10.10 -16.72 25.60
C THR A 33 10.38 -18.22 25.74
N ALA A 34 11.64 -18.65 25.77
CA ALA A 34 12.04 -20.06 25.85
C ALA A 34 11.63 -20.72 27.16
N ASP A 35 11.56 -19.97 28.26
CA ASP A 35 11.32 -20.49 29.61
C ASP A 35 9.91 -20.16 30.16
N MET A 36 9.03 -19.60 29.35
CA MET A 36 7.73 -19.15 29.80
C MET A 36 6.60 -20.09 29.48
N ILE A 37 5.72 -20.30 30.45
CA ILE A 37 4.46 -21.04 30.29
C ILE A 37 3.34 -20.00 30.04
N PHE A 38 2.85 -19.96 28.83
CA PHE A 38 1.76 -19.05 28.43
C PHE A 38 0.39 -19.65 28.76
N LEU A 39 -0.34 -18.99 29.66
CA LEU A 39 -1.71 -19.34 30.07
C LEU A 39 -2.71 -18.19 29.81
N ASP A 40 -2.25 -17.14 29.13
CA ASP A 40 -2.92 -15.85 28.98
C ASP A 40 -4.05 -15.82 27.93
N ALA A 41 -3.98 -16.71 26.92
CA ALA A 41 -4.85 -16.63 25.75
C ALA A 41 -5.75 -17.87 25.54
N ASN A 42 -5.86 -18.76 26.51
CA ASN A 42 -6.67 -19.99 26.47
C ASN A 42 -6.40 -20.89 25.25
N GLU A 43 -5.18 -20.87 24.74
CA GLU A 43 -4.77 -21.61 23.56
C GLU A 43 -4.65 -23.10 23.85
N ASN A 44 -4.87 -23.93 22.82
CA ASN A 44 -4.65 -25.37 22.93
C ASN A 44 -3.14 -25.64 23.20
N PRO A 45 -2.78 -26.36 24.29
CA PRO A 45 -1.39 -26.60 24.67
C PRO A 45 -0.66 -27.59 23.75
N PHE A 46 -1.37 -28.40 22.98
CA PHE A 46 -0.78 -29.41 22.10
C PHE A 46 -0.14 -28.74 20.88
N ASN A 47 1.19 -28.84 20.79
CA ASN A 47 1.95 -28.18 19.73
C ASN A 47 1.72 -28.85 18.38
N ASN A 48 1.17 -28.12 17.45
CA ASN A 48 1.02 -28.47 16.03
C ASN A 48 1.70 -27.45 15.09
N GLY A 49 2.56 -26.57 15.64
CA GLY A 49 3.28 -25.53 14.92
C GLY A 49 2.51 -24.21 14.77
N VAL A 50 1.19 -24.23 14.92
CA VAL A 50 0.29 -23.04 14.78
C VAL A 50 -0.75 -22.94 15.89
N ASN A 51 -0.59 -23.70 16.97
CA ASN A 51 -1.50 -23.70 18.12
C ASN A 51 -1.41 -22.43 18.99
N ARG A 52 -0.43 -21.57 18.76
CA ARG A 52 -0.21 -20.33 19.49
C ARG A 52 -0.47 -19.11 18.60
N TYR A 53 -1.08 -18.06 19.16
CA TYR A 53 -1.20 -16.78 18.47
C TYR A 53 0.17 -16.28 18.03
N PRO A 54 0.25 -15.64 16.86
CA PRO A 54 1.51 -15.05 16.39
C PRO A 54 1.86 -13.79 17.18
N ASP A 55 3.07 -13.27 16.96
CA ASP A 55 3.45 -11.94 17.42
C ASP A 55 2.50 -10.88 16.85
N PRO A 56 1.74 -10.15 17.70
CA PRO A 56 0.77 -9.14 17.25
C PRO A 56 1.43 -7.93 16.61
N GLN A 57 2.72 -7.70 16.89
CA GLN A 57 3.50 -6.59 16.33
C GLN A 57 4.31 -6.99 15.09
N GLN A 58 4.38 -8.28 14.75
CA GLN A 58 5.16 -8.83 13.62
C GLN A 58 6.63 -8.37 13.66
N SER A 59 7.22 -8.31 14.84
CA SER A 59 8.51 -7.67 15.13
C SER A 59 9.63 -8.15 14.23
N ASN A 60 9.76 -9.47 14.03
CA ASN A 60 10.81 -10.05 13.18
C ASN A 60 10.68 -9.61 11.71
N VAL A 61 9.47 -9.56 11.17
CA VAL A 61 9.23 -9.11 9.78
C VAL A 61 9.54 -7.62 9.67
N LYS A 62 9.09 -6.81 10.63
CA LYS A 62 9.39 -5.37 10.66
C LYS A 62 10.87 -5.08 10.77
N LEU A 63 11.63 -5.82 11.59
CA LEU A 63 13.09 -5.66 11.71
C LEU A 63 13.81 -5.93 10.38
N VAL A 64 13.42 -6.98 9.66
CA VAL A 64 14.01 -7.29 8.35
C VAL A 64 13.68 -6.18 7.34
N LEU A 65 12.41 -5.76 7.26
CA LEU A 65 11.97 -4.68 6.37
C LEU A 65 12.65 -3.35 6.71
N ALA A 66 12.71 -3.00 8.00
CA ALA A 66 13.35 -1.78 8.47
C ALA A 66 14.82 -1.70 8.03
N LYS A 67 15.56 -2.81 8.19
CA LYS A 67 16.95 -2.91 7.73
C LYS A 67 17.08 -2.80 6.21
N GLN A 68 16.20 -3.47 5.45
CA GLN A 68 16.27 -3.48 3.98
C GLN A 68 15.88 -2.13 3.36
N ARG A 69 14.98 -1.40 4.01
CA ARG A 69 14.40 -0.15 3.52
C ARG A 69 14.98 1.11 4.20
N ASN A 70 15.90 0.94 5.15
CA ASN A 70 16.52 2.03 5.93
C ASN A 70 15.48 2.93 6.64
N VAL A 71 14.47 2.33 7.25
CA VAL A 71 13.45 2.99 8.09
C VAL A 71 13.44 2.39 9.48
N LYS A 72 12.76 3.04 10.43
CA LYS A 72 12.65 2.54 11.80
C LYS A 72 11.49 1.53 11.90
N PRO A 73 11.56 0.48 12.76
CA PRO A 73 10.46 -0.46 12.94
C PRO A 73 9.13 0.18 13.36
N ASN A 74 9.17 1.28 14.12
CA ASN A 74 7.99 2.03 14.53
C ASN A 74 7.38 2.92 13.42
N GLN A 75 8.02 2.97 12.26
CA GLN A 75 7.49 3.59 11.03
C GLN A 75 6.82 2.56 10.10
N ILE A 76 6.66 1.30 10.56
CA ILE A 76 6.10 0.21 9.77
C ILE A 76 4.84 -0.35 10.42
N LEU A 77 3.78 -0.54 9.63
CA LEU A 77 2.62 -1.35 9.98
C LEU A 77 2.40 -2.41 8.91
N LEU A 78 2.07 -3.63 9.33
CA LEU A 78 1.76 -4.73 8.43
C LEU A 78 0.25 -5.02 8.43
N GLY A 79 -0.29 -5.25 7.26
CA GLY A 79 -1.70 -5.58 7.04
C GLY A 79 -1.90 -6.88 6.26
N ASN A 80 -3.09 -7.42 6.34
CA ASN A 80 -3.50 -8.60 5.56
C ASN A 80 -3.77 -8.21 4.08
N GLY A 81 -2.70 -7.93 3.35
CA GLY A 81 -2.67 -7.22 2.08
C GLY A 81 -2.64 -5.71 2.26
N SER A 82 -2.28 -4.98 1.19
CA SER A 82 -2.34 -3.52 1.20
C SER A 82 -3.78 -3.00 1.36
N ASP A 83 -4.78 -3.78 0.99
CA ASP A 83 -6.19 -3.40 1.13
C ASP A 83 -6.60 -3.20 2.59
N GLU A 84 -6.11 -4.04 3.53
CA GLU A 84 -6.33 -3.81 4.97
C GLU A 84 -5.65 -2.51 5.44
N VAL A 85 -4.44 -2.24 4.95
CA VAL A 85 -3.74 -0.98 5.29
C VAL A 85 -4.54 0.23 4.81
N LEU A 86 -5.04 0.19 3.57
CA LEU A 86 -5.87 1.25 3.01
C LEU A 86 -7.17 1.42 3.82
N ASP A 87 -7.86 0.32 4.18
CA ASP A 87 -9.08 0.36 4.99
C ASP A 87 -8.82 0.97 6.38
N LEU A 88 -7.71 0.63 7.02
CA LEU A 88 -7.32 1.22 8.29
C LEU A 88 -7.14 2.75 8.20
N LEU A 89 -6.63 3.27 7.08
CA LEU A 89 -6.52 4.72 6.86
C LEU A 89 -7.90 5.38 6.82
N PHE A 90 -8.86 4.81 6.08
CA PHE A 90 -10.24 5.32 6.10
C PHE A 90 -10.83 5.30 7.52
N ARG A 91 -10.70 4.20 8.21
CA ARG A 91 -11.27 4.00 9.56
C ARG A 91 -10.63 4.89 10.62
N ALA A 92 -9.34 5.24 10.46
CA ALA A 92 -8.64 6.09 11.41
C ALA A 92 -8.90 7.58 11.19
N PHE A 93 -9.04 8.02 9.94
CA PHE A 93 -8.95 9.43 9.57
C PHE A 93 -10.21 10.01 8.92
N CYS A 94 -11.14 9.18 8.44
CA CYS A 94 -12.32 9.68 7.73
C CYS A 94 -13.59 9.41 8.55
N GLU A 95 -14.28 10.46 8.98
CA GLU A 95 -15.60 10.33 9.62
C GLU A 95 -16.67 10.00 8.58
N PRO A 96 -17.39 8.87 8.73
CA PRO A 96 -18.42 8.45 7.79
C PRO A 96 -19.49 9.53 7.56
N LYS A 97 -19.91 9.73 6.30
CA LYS A 97 -20.93 10.71 5.87
C LYS A 97 -20.56 12.16 6.10
N VAL A 98 -19.34 12.46 6.55
CA VAL A 98 -18.85 13.83 6.83
C VAL A 98 -17.63 14.13 5.99
N ASP A 99 -16.65 13.24 6.01
CA ASP A 99 -15.36 13.47 5.36
C ASP A 99 -15.32 12.91 3.94
N ASN A 100 -14.35 13.38 3.19
CA ASN A 100 -14.11 12.93 1.82
C ASN A 100 -12.64 12.63 1.56
N VAL A 101 -12.42 11.88 0.49
CA VAL A 101 -11.10 11.58 -0.06
C VAL A 101 -11.05 11.95 -1.53
N ILE A 102 -9.84 12.12 -2.07
CA ILE A 102 -9.64 12.39 -3.49
C ILE A 102 -8.90 11.22 -4.13
N THR A 103 -9.43 10.72 -5.25
CA THR A 103 -8.80 9.70 -6.09
C THR A 103 -8.62 10.21 -7.51
N LEU A 104 -7.69 9.61 -8.27
CA LEU A 104 -7.26 10.09 -9.57
C LEU A 104 -7.54 9.07 -10.70
N PRO A 105 -8.80 8.86 -11.11
CA PRO A 105 -9.10 7.93 -12.19
C PRO A 105 -8.45 8.32 -13.54
N PRO A 106 -8.11 7.30 -14.39
CA PRO A 106 -8.21 5.87 -14.11
C PRO A 106 -7.12 5.40 -13.14
N THR A 107 -7.53 4.76 -12.05
CA THR A 107 -6.63 4.28 -11.00
C THR A 107 -7.15 3.00 -10.33
N TYR A 108 -6.46 2.50 -9.31
CA TYR A 108 -6.84 1.29 -8.59
C TYR A 108 -8.24 1.40 -7.97
N GLY A 109 -9.15 0.51 -8.37
CA GLY A 109 -10.57 0.59 -8.02
C GLY A 109 -10.89 0.40 -6.54
N MET A 110 -9.99 -0.19 -5.75
CA MET A 110 -10.23 -0.43 -4.32
C MET A 110 -10.36 0.85 -3.51
N TYR A 111 -9.78 1.96 -3.93
CA TYR A 111 -9.97 3.24 -3.21
C TYR A 111 -11.45 3.64 -3.16
N SER A 112 -12.13 3.57 -4.31
CA SER A 112 -13.56 3.83 -4.41
C SER A 112 -14.41 2.81 -3.63
N VAL A 113 -14.05 1.53 -3.71
CA VAL A 113 -14.72 0.46 -2.95
C VAL A 113 -14.59 0.70 -1.44
N LEU A 114 -13.40 1.01 -0.95
CA LEU A 114 -13.16 1.27 0.47
C LEU A 114 -13.84 2.56 0.95
N ALA A 115 -13.86 3.60 0.12
CA ALA A 115 -14.63 4.82 0.42
C ALA A 115 -16.12 4.48 0.63
N ASN A 116 -16.71 3.70 -0.28
CA ASN A 116 -18.11 3.26 -0.17
C ASN A 116 -18.36 2.39 1.08
N ILE A 117 -17.48 1.43 1.37
CA ILE A 117 -17.60 0.56 2.56
C ILE A 117 -17.58 1.40 3.85
N ASN A 118 -16.75 2.44 3.89
CA ASN A 118 -16.61 3.32 5.04
C ASN A 118 -17.61 4.49 5.03
N ALA A 119 -18.52 4.55 4.05
CA ALA A 119 -19.48 5.65 3.85
C ALA A 119 -18.80 7.03 3.80
N VAL A 120 -17.65 7.11 3.11
CA VAL A 120 -16.86 8.32 2.87
C VAL A 120 -17.05 8.77 1.42
N GLU A 121 -17.25 10.06 1.20
CA GLU A 121 -17.35 10.61 -0.15
C GLU A 121 -16.02 10.44 -0.90
N ASN A 122 -16.08 9.84 -2.10
CA ASN A 122 -14.94 9.79 -3.02
C ASN A 122 -15.08 10.86 -4.09
N ARG A 123 -14.21 11.86 -4.07
CA ARG A 123 -14.12 12.90 -5.09
C ARG A 123 -13.09 12.52 -6.14
N GLU A 124 -13.52 12.45 -7.37
CA GLU A 124 -12.69 12.00 -8.48
C GLU A 124 -12.15 13.19 -9.26
N VAL A 125 -10.83 13.27 -9.38
CA VAL A 125 -10.14 14.20 -10.28
C VAL A 125 -9.40 13.39 -11.34
N LEU A 126 -9.88 13.43 -12.57
CA LEU A 126 -9.28 12.65 -13.65
C LEU A 126 -7.81 13.00 -13.87
N LEU A 127 -7.00 11.99 -14.14
CA LEU A 127 -5.64 12.21 -14.63
C LEU A 127 -5.66 12.99 -15.96
N SER A 128 -4.54 13.62 -16.30
CA SER A 128 -4.34 14.28 -17.61
C SER A 128 -4.35 13.25 -18.75
N ILE A 129 -4.29 13.74 -20.00
CA ILE A 129 -4.18 12.88 -21.19
C ILE A 129 -2.91 11.99 -21.17
N ASP A 130 -1.86 12.43 -20.46
CA ASP A 130 -0.62 11.71 -20.27
C ASP A 130 -0.57 10.95 -18.91
N PHE A 131 -1.75 10.77 -18.32
CA PHE A 131 -1.92 10.07 -17.04
C PHE A 131 -1.10 10.67 -15.90
N GLN A 132 -0.99 12.01 -15.83
CA GLN A 132 -0.34 12.70 -14.73
C GLN A 132 -1.37 13.40 -13.82
N PRO A 133 -1.06 13.58 -12.51
CA PRO A 133 -1.91 14.34 -11.60
C PRO A 133 -2.10 15.79 -12.06
N GLN A 134 -3.34 16.25 -12.08
CA GLN A 134 -3.69 17.65 -12.37
C GLN A 134 -3.70 18.43 -11.04
N VAL A 135 -2.52 18.78 -10.53
CA VAL A 135 -2.29 19.32 -9.18
C VAL A 135 -3.23 20.47 -8.82
N GLU A 136 -3.37 21.46 -9.71
CA GLU A 136 -4.26 22.62 -9.49
C GLU A 136 -5.72 22.18 -9.30
N LYS A 137 -6.22 21.28 -10.15
CA LYS A 137 -7.57 20.75 -10.01
C LYS A 137 -7.77 19.94 -8.73
N ILE A 138 -6.76 19.17 -8.35
CA ILE A 138 -6.78 18.38 -7.10
C ILE A 138 -6.89 19.34 -5.92
N LEU A 139 -6.03 20.34 -5.84
CA LEU A 139 -6.01 21.30 -4.73
C LEU A 139 -7.29 22.15 -4.69
N ASN A 140 -7.88 22.49 -5.84
CA ASN A 140 -9.18 23.20 -5.93
C ASN A 140 -10.38 22.31 -5.51
N THR A 141 -10.23 20.97 -5.51
CA THR A 141 -11.25 20.04 -5.05
C THR A 141 -11.21 19.82 -3.53
N VAL A 142 -10.09 20.19 -2.90
CA VAL A 142 -9.89 20.06 -1.44
C VAL A 142 -10.82 21.02 -0.69
N ASP A 143 -11.48 20.51 0.34
CA ASP A 143 -12.20 21.33 1.32
C ASP A 143 -11.78 20.97 2.76
N LYS A 144 -12.46 21.54 3.76
CA LYS A 144 -12.17 21.30 5.18
C LYS A 144 -12.38 19.85 5.63
N ASN A 145 -13.17 19.08 4.87
CA ASN A 145 -13.51 17.69 5.16
C ASN A 145 -12.65 16.71 4.34
N THR A 146 -11.76 17.20 3.47
CA THR A 146 -10.86 16.33 2.70
C THR A 146 -9.74 15.82 3.61
N LYS A 147 -9.66 14.51 3.79
CA LYS A 147 -8.71 13.87 4.70
C LYS A 147 -7.54 13.20 4.00
N ILE A 148 -7.78 12.59 2.84
CA ILE A 148 -6.77 11.77 2.15
C ILE A 148 -6.81 12.06 0.65
N ILE A 149 -5.62 12.16 0.04
CA ILE A 149 -5.42 12.07 -1.41
C ILE A 149 -4.69 10.76 -1.69
N PHE A 150 -5.25 9.91 -2.57
CA PHE A 150 -4.64 8.66 -2.99
C PHE A 150 -3.92 8.83 -4.32
N LEU A 151 -2.64 8.45 -4.36
CA LEU A 151 -1.77 8.45 -5.52
C LEU A 151 -1.25 7.03 -5.76
N CYS A 152 -1.65 6.38 -6.84
CA CYS A 152 -1.06 5.09 -7.24
C CYS A 152 0.15 5.35 -8.15
N SER A 153 1.35 5.02 -7.73
CA SER A 153 2.55 5.32 -8.53
C SER A 153 3.67 4.28 -8.30
N PRO A 154 3.97 3.44 -9.30
CA PRO A 154 3.37 3.36 -10.63
C PRO A 154 1.89 3.04 -10.62
N ASN A 155 1.11 3.69 -11.52
CA ASN A 155 -0.34 3.62 -11.50
C ASN A 155 -0.88 2.33 -12.13
N ASN A 156 -1.94 1.79 -11.57
CA ASN A 156 -2.76 0.75 -12.17
C ASN A 156 -4.12 1.36 -12.59
N PRO A 157 -4.51 1.33 -13.89
CA PRO A 157 -3.98 0.46 -14.95
C PRO A 157 -3.00 1.13 -15.92
N THR A 158 -2.57 2.37 -15.71
CA THR A 158 -1.84 3.13 -16.72
C THR A 158 -0.34 2.83 -16.78
N ALA A 159 0.20 2.12 -15.77
CA ALA A 159 1.56 1.62 -15.65
C ALA A 159 2.67 2.68 -15.53
N ASN A 160 2.36 3.96 -15.62
CA ASN A 160 3.31 5.06 -15.48
C ASN A 160 3.46 5.52 -14.03
N SER A 161 4.62 6.08 -13.70
CA SER A 161 4.82 6.82 -12.45
C SER A 161 4.39 8.28 -12.60
N PHE A 162 3.97 8.87 -11.50
CA PHE A 162 3.68 10.30 -11.43
C PHE A 162 4.97 11.12 -11.33
N SER A 163 4.93 12.38 -11.78
CA SER A 163 6.09 13.28 -11.69
C SER A 163 6.37 13.63 -10.23
N ASP A 164 7.66 13.70 -9.89
CA ASP A 164 8.09 14.01 -8.53
C ASP A 164 7.64 15.42 -8.12
N ASP A 165 7.66 16.37 -9.05
CA ASP A 165 7.18 17.74 -8.82
C ASP A 165 5.69 17.76 -8.44
N SER A 166 4.85 16.97 -9.11
CA SER A 166 3.42 16.89 -8.80
C SER A 166 3.18 16.31 -7.41
N VAL A 167 3.88 15.24 -7.08
CA VAL A 167 3.78 14.59 -5.76
C VAL A 167 4.28 15.52 -4.65
N ALA A 168 5.45 16.13 -4.82
CA ALA A 168 6.02 17.08 -3.87
C ALA A 168 5.11 18.30 -3.67
N CYS A 169 4.50 18.81 -4.75
CA CYS A 169 3.56 19.92 -4.66
C CYS A 169 2.32 19.56 -3.83
N LEU A 170 1.75 18.36 -4.01
CA LEU A 170 0.63 17.88 -3.20
C LEU A 170 1.03 17.71 -1.73
N LEU A 171 2.18 17.11 -1.44
CA LEU A 171 2.69 16.94 -0.07
C LEU A 171 2.86 18.27 0.67
N LYS A 172 3.35 19.31 -0.03
CA LYS A 172 3.58 20.65 0.54
C LYS A 172 2.29 21.45 0.75
N ASN A 173 1.32 21.31 -0.13
CA ASN A 173 0.14 22.19 -0.15
C ASN A 173 -1.13 21.55 0.42
N PHE A 174 -1.17 20.25 0.60
CA PHE A 174 -2.31 19.56 1.22
C PHE A 174 -2.04 19.29 2.70
N LYS A 175 -3.01 19.59 3.55
CA LYS A 175 -2.91 19.44 5.02
C LYS A 175 -3.47 18.12 5.56
N GLY A 176 -4.05 17.30 4.70
CA GLY A 176 -4.43 15.92 4.98
C GLY A 176 -3.31 14.95 4.62
N LEU A 177 -3.60 13.65 4.63
CA LEU A 177 -2.65 12.61 4.27
C LEU A 177 -2.53 12.46 2.76
N VAL A 178 -1.31 12.40 2.25
CA VAL A 178 -1.02 11.96 0.88
C VAL A 178 -0.55 10.51 0.96
N VAL A 179 -1.38 9.62 0.44
CA VAL A 179 -1.09 8.17 0.40
C VAL A 179 -0.58 7.81 -0.98
N ILE A 180 0.68 7.37 -1.05
CA ILE A 180 1.29 6.89 -2.29
C ILE A 180 1.30 5.37 -2.26
N ASP A 181 0.49 4.78 -3.14
CA ASP A 181 0.45 3.33 -3.32
C ASP A 181 1.54 2.91 -4.30
N GLU A 182 2.58 2.33 -3.76
CA GLU A 182 3.78 1.87 -4.44
C GLU A 182 3.77 0.36 -4.70
N ALA A 183 2.61 -0.25 -4.95
CA ALA A 183 2.50 -1.69 -5.18
C ALA A 183 3.41 -2.21 -6.32
N TYR A 184 3.83 -1.34 -7.24
CA TYR A 184 4.64 -1.69 -8.41
C TYR A 184 6.02 -1.03 -8.43
N ILE A 185 6.44 -0.32 -7.38
CA ILE A 185 7.68 0.48 -7.35
C ILE A 185 8.94 -0.36 -7.64
N ASP A 186 8.97 -1.61 -7.21
CA ASP A 186 10.13 -2.49 -7.42
C ASP A 186 10.39 -2.82 -8.92
N PHE A 187 9.45 -2.53 -9.84
CA PHE A 187 9.61 -2.66 -11.29
C PHE A 187 10.01 -1.34 -11.97
N SER A 188 9.98 -0.24 -11.25
CA SER A 188 10.32 1.10 -11.74
C SER A 188 11.81 1.40 -11.56
N LYS A 189 12.30 2.36 -12.35
CA LYS A 189 13.62 2.97 -12.16
C LYS A 189 13.58 4.12 -11.15
N LYS A 190 12.39 4.60 -10.78
CA LYS A 190 12.23 5.64 -9.78
C LYS A 190 12.53 5.11 -8.39
N GLN A 191 12.99 6.00 -7.54
CA GLN A 191 13.13 5.72 -6.12
C GLN A 191 11.78 5.80 -5.42
N SER A 192 11.62 5.02 -4.38
CA SER A 192 10.45 5.10 -3.50
C SER A 192 10.43 6.43 -2.76
N TRP A 193 9.26 7.01 -2.60
CA TRP A 193 9.00 8.18 -1.76
C TRP A 193 9.26 7.92 -0.27
N MET A 194 9.50 6.68 0.11
CA MET A 194 9.85 6.29 1.47
C MET A 194 11.11 7.02 1.99
N ASN A 195 12.02 7.43 1.11
CA ASN A 195 13.20 8.21 1.48
C ASN A 195 12.85 9.60 2.02
N GLU A 196 11.65 10.08 1.76
CA GLU A 196 11.14 11.41 2.13
C GLU A 196 10.23 11.39 3.38
N LEU A 197 10.13 10.25 4.08
CA LEU A 197 9.26 10.10 5.26
C LEU A 197 9.63 11.05 6.40
N ASP A 198 10.90 11.41 6.54
CA ASP A 198 11.35 12.33 7.58
C ASP A 198 11.12 13.81 7.18
N GLU A 199 10.94 14.11 5.88
CA GLU A 199 10.65 15.45 5.38
C GLU A 199 9.15 15.77 5.38
N TYR A 200 8.32 14.78 5.02
CA TYR A 200 6.88 14.98 4.88
C TYR A 200 6.09 14.19 5.93
N SER A 201 5.72 14.84 7.00
CA SER A 201 4.96 14.22 8.12
C SER A 201 3.56 13.74 7.75
N ASN A 202 3.00 14.21 6.61
CA ASN A 202 1.71 13.79 6.04
C ASN A 202 1.83 12.69 4.97
N LEU A 203 3.05 12.17 4.73
CA LEU A 203 3.29 11.13 3.74
C LEU A 203 2.98 9.74 4.32
N VAL A 204 2.24 8.96 3.57
CA VAL A 204 1.99 7.54 3.81
C VAL A 204 2.33 6.75 2.56
N ILE A 205 3.15 5.73 2.69
CA ILE A 205 3.50 4.81 1.59
C ILE A 205 2.83 3.47 1.85
N THR A 206 2.17 2.91 0.85
CA THR A 206 1.71 1.51 0.88
C THR A 206 2.49 0.68 -0.13
N GLN A 207 2.94 -0.50 0.30
CA GLN A 207 3.61 -1.49 -0.54
C GLN A 207 3.00 -2.87 -0.29
N THR A 208 3.31 -3.84 -1.15
CA THR A 208 2.79 -5.20 -1.03
C THR A 208 3.83 -6.23 -1.43
N LEU A 209 3.83 -7.38 -0.75
CA LEU A 209 4.62 -8.52 -1.20
C LEU A 209 3.92 -9.35 -2.30
N SER A 210 2.73 -8.95 -2.73
CA SER A 210 1.95 -9.68 -3.73
C SER A 210 2.50 -9.60 -5.15
N LYS A 211 3.26 -8.56 -5.48
CA LYS A 211 3.72 -8.28 -6.86
C LYS A 211 5.19 -8.71 -7.04
N ALA A 212 6.12 -7.83 -6.83
CA ALA A 212 7.55 -8.10 -7.06
C ALA A 212 8.11 -9.25 -6.21
N TYR A 213 7.57 -9.47 -5.04
CA TYR A 213 8.02 -10.55 -4.15
C TYR A 213 7.36 -11.90 -4.45
N GLY A 214 6.36 -11.98 -5.34
CA GLY A 214 5.71 -13.22 -5.73
C GLY A 214 4.91 -13.90 -4.61
N LEU A 215 4.42 -13.16 -3.63
CA LEU A 215 3.75 -13.65 -2.44
C LEU A 215 2.26 -13.26 -2.36
N ALA A 216 1.57 -13.18 -3.49
CA ALA A 216 0.15 -12.80 -3.53
C ALA A 216 -0.74 -13.68 -2.62
N GLY A 217 -0.42 -14.98 -2.52
CA GLY A 217 -1.22 -15.95 -1.75
C GLY A 217 -1.15 -15.77 -0.23
N ILE A 218 -0.07 -15.19 0.31
CA ILE A 218 0.06 -14.99 1.77
C ILE A 218 -0.58 -13.70 2.29
N ARG A 219 -1.03 -12.82 1.39
CA ARG A 219 -1.73 -11.57 1.76
C ARG A 219 -0.93 -10.70 2.74
N LEU A 220 0.23 -10.17 2.33
CA LEU A 220 0.99 -9.23 3.16
C LEU A 220 1.18 -7.89 2.46
N GLY A 221 0.61 -6.85 3.08
CA GLY A 221 0.80 -5.44 2.75
C GLY A 221 1.57 -4.71 3.82
N ILE A 222 2.18 -3.61 3.43
CA ILE A 222 3.07 -2.83 4.29
C ILE A 222 2.67 -1.36 4.19
N CYS A 223 2.57 -0.69 5.33
CA CYS A 223 2.48 0.75 5.44
C CYS A 223 3.79 1.29 6.00
N TYR A 224 4.31 2.33 5.38
CA TYR A 224 5.40 3.14 5.92
C TYR A 224 4.90 4.57 6.11
N ALA A 225 5.07 5.12 7.30
CA ALA A 225 4.66 6.48 7.64
C ALA A 225 5.42 6.98 8.87
N SER A 226 5.15 8.21 9.29
CA SER A 226 5.66 8.72 10.57
C SER A 226 5.23 7.81 11.74
N ALA A 227 6.04 7.74 12.79
CA ALA A 227 5.73 6.93 13.96
C ALA A 227 4.38 7.31 14.60
N GLU A 228 3.97 8.58 14.50
CA GLU A 228 2.68 9.06 14.97
C GLU A 228 1.51 8.46 14.19
N ILE A 229 1.58 8.44 12.85
CA ILE A 229 0.56 7.81 12.00
C ILE A 229 0.48 6.32 12.29
N ILE A 230 1.62 5.63 12.35
CA ILE A 230 1.68 4.19 12.65
C ILE A 230 1.10 3.88 14.03
N SER A 231 1.35 4.72 15.03
CA SER A 231 0.77 4.56 16.37
C SER A 231 -0.75 4.65 16.35
N ILE A 232 -1.33 5.57 15.57
CA ILE A 232 -2.78 5.73 15.42
C ILE A 232 -3.38 4.49 14.74
N LEU A 233 -2.77 4.01 13.65
CA LEU A 233 -3.24 2.82 12.94
C LEU A 233 -3.16 1.57 13.83
N ASN A 234 -2.13 1.43 14.65
CA ASN A 234 -1.99 0.33 15.61
C ASN A 234 -3.10 0.30 16.67
N LYS A 235 -3.71 1.45 17.02
CA LYS A 235 -4.86 1.47 17.95
C LYS A 235 -6.07 0.72 17.43
N ILE A 236 -6.30 0.75 16.12
CA ILE A 236 -7.50 0.19 15.48
C ILE A 236 -7.24 -1.10 14.70
N LYS A 237 -5.97 -1.42 14.47
CA LYS A 237 -5.56 -2.66 13.81
C LYS A 237 -6.01 -3.86 14.64
N PRO A 238 -6.69 -4.87 14.06
CA PRO A 238 -6.99 -6.09 14.79
C PRO A 238 -5.70 -6.73 15.35
N PRO A 239 -5.70 -7.17 16.62
CA PRO A 239 -4.61 -7.97 17.16
C PRO A 239 -4.41 -9.19 16.26
N TYR A 240 -3.21 -9.66 16.08
CA TYR A 240 -2.94 -10.88 15.30
C TYR A 240 -3.45 -10.86 13.83
N ASN A 241 -3.65 -9.68 13.25
CA ASN A 241 -4.17 -9.52 11.88
C ASN A 241 -3.35 -10.27 10.82
N VAL A 242 -2.03 -10.36 11.00
CA VAL A 242 -1.13 -11.14 10.13
C VAL A 242 -0.81 -12.47 10.82
N ASN A 243 -1.30 -13.56 10.27
CA ASN A 243 -1.14 -14.90 10.84
C ASN A 243 0.32 -15.41 10.82
N LYS A 244 0.61 -16.45 11.63
CA LYS A 244 1.95 -17.03 11.79
C LYS A 244 2.54 -17.54 10.48
N LEU A 245 1.75 -18.22 9.65
CA LEU A 245 2.24 -18.80 8.39
C LEU A 245 2.65 -17.70 7.41
N THR A 246 1.88 -16.62 7.35
CA THR A 246 2.22 -15.43 6.57
C THR A 246 3.54 -14.81 7.03
N GLN A 247 3.73 -14.64 8.37
CA GLN A 247 4.95 -14.06 8.91
C GLN A 247 6.18 -14.93 8.59
N LEU A 248 6.08 -16.26 8.80
CA LEU A 248 7.16 -17.20 8.50
C LEU A 248 7.52 -17.19 7.01
N ARG A 249 6.53 -17.25 6.13
CA ARG A 249 6.76 -17.25 4.69
C ARG A 249 7.34 -15.94 4.18
N ALA A 250 6.92 -14.81 4.75
CA ALA A 250 7.50 -13.52 4.45
C ALA A 250 8.99 -13.46 4.84
N LEU A 251 9.33 -13.89 6.06
CA LEU A 251 10.71 -13.93 6.53
C LEU A 251 11.60 -14.80 5.64
N GLU A 252 11.14 -15.99 5.28
CA GLU A 252 11.85 -16.89 4.36
C GLU A 252 12.13 -16.19 3.02
N ARG A 253 11.12 -15.54 2.43
CA ARG A 253 11.29 -14.85 1.15
C ARG A 253 12.24 -13.65 1.25
N LEU A 254 12.08 -12.83 2.30
CA LEU A 254 12.90 -11.64 2.54
C LEU A 254 14.37 -11.98 2.85
N SER A 255 14.67 -13.21 3.26
CA SER A 255 16.05 -13.65 3.52
C SER A 255 16.91 -13.82 2.27
N ASP A 256 16.28 -13.88 1.06
CA ASP A 256 17.00 -14.01 -0.21
C ASP A 256 16.74 -12.81 -1.17
N PRO A 257 17.27 -11.63 -0.85
CA PRO A 257 17.10 -10.44 -1.68
C PRO A 257 17.75 -10.58 -3.07
N LYS A 258 18.77 -11.44 -3.23
CA LYS A 258 19.41 -11.68 -4.53
C LYS A 258 18.46 -12.37 -5.49
N LYS A 259 17.77 -13.41 -5.02
CA LYS A 259 16.78 -14.15 -5.82
C LYS A 259 15.62 -13.23 -6.21
N ILE A 260 15.12 -12.41 -5.27
CA ILE A 260 14.06 -11.43 -5.55
C ILE A 260 14.50 -10.49 -6.66
N LYS A 261 15.70 -9.91 -6.57
CA LYS A 261 16.24 -9.01 -7.58
C LYS A 261 16.38 -9.67 -8.96
N MET A 262 16.85 -10.92 -9.02
CA MET A 262 16.95 -11.68 -10.27
C MET A 262 15.58 -11.89 -10.92
N GLU A 263 14.56 -12.24 -10.15
CA GLU A 263 13.20 -12.44 -10.65
C GLU A 263 12.58 -11.13 -11.16
N ILE A 264 12.76 -10.01 -10.43
CA ILE A 264 12.33 -8.68 -10.86
C ILE A 264 13.01 -8.30 -12.18
N THR A 265 14.33 -8.49 -12.29
CA THR A 265 15.08 -8.22 -13.53
C THR A 265 14.53 -9.04 -14.68
N SER A 266 14.29 -10.34 -14.49
CA SER A 266 13.71 -11.21 -15.51
C SER A 266 12.34 -10.74 -15.99
N ILE A 267 11.48 -10.28 -15.08
CA ILE A 267 10.15 -9.71 -15.43
C ILE A 267 10.30 -8.44 -16.26
N ILE A 268 11.22 -7.55 -15.89
CA ILE A 268 11.50 -6.32 -16.62
C ILE A 268 12.04 -6.62 -18.03
N ASP A 269 12.93 -7.62 -18.15
CA ASP A 269 13.48 -8.05 -19.44
C ASP A 269 12.37 -8.63 -20.34
N GLN A 270 11.51 -9.49 -19.80
CA GLN A 270 10.37 -10.03 -20.53
C GLN A 270 9.37 -8.96 -20.95
N ARG A 271 9.12 -7.96 -20.08
CA ARG A 271 8.32 -6.78 -20.45
C ARG A 271 8.93 -6.06 -21.64
N THR A 272 10.25 -5.88 -21.65
CA THR A 272 10.97 -5.21 -22.73
C THR A 272 10.87 -5.99 -24.04
N GLU A 273 11.02 -7.32 -24.02
CA GLU A 273 10.84 -8.15 -25.19
C GLU A 273 9.39 -8.12 -25.70
N LEU A 274 8.41 -8.18 -24.80
CA LEU A 274 7.00 -8.06 -25.18
C LEU A 274 6.69 -6.72 -25.86
N LEU A 275 7.27 -5.61 -25.40
CA LEU A 275 7.12 -4.30 -26.02
C LEU A 275 7.60 -4.30 -27.48
N LYS A 276 8.73 -4.96 -27.79
CA LYS A 276 9.25 -5.10 -29.16
C LYS A 276 8.28 -5.85 -30.08
N VAL A 277 7.61 -6.87 -29.55
CA VAL A 277 6.62 -7.64 -30.31
C VAL A 277 5.33 -6.84 -30.51
N LEU A 278 4.84 -6.18 -29.48
CA LEU A 278 3.58 -5.40 -29.52
C LEU A 278 3.60 -4.31 -30.60
N VAL A 279 4.75 -3.68 -30.85
CA VAL A 279 4.92 -2.66 -31.91
C VAL A 279 4.63 -3.24 -33.32
N THR A 280 4.85 -4.54 -33.53
CA THR A 280 4.63 -5.21 -34.84
C THR A 280 3.19 -5.64 -35.08
N ILE A 281 2.34 -5.58 -34.05
CA ILE A 281 0.95 -6.07 -34.13
C ILE A 281 0.04 -5.00 -34.73
N LYS A 282 -0.57 -5.30 -35.87
CA LYS A 282 -1.35 -4.33 -36.67
C LYS A 282 -2.54 -3.70 -35.95
N PHE A 283 -3.17 -4.40 -35.02
CA PHE A 283 -4.33 -3.90 -34.32
C PHE A 283 -3.96 -3.10 -33.05
N VAL A 284 -2.68 -3.01 -32.71
CA VAL A 284 -2.18 -2.16 -31.60
C VAL A 284 -2.00 -0.74 -32.14
N GLU A 285 -2.80 0.19 -31.64
CA GLU A 285 -2.80 1.59 -32.07
C GLU A 285 -1.80 2.44 -31.27
N LYS A 286 -1.68 2.16 -29.97
CA LYS A 286 -0.77 2.88 -29.07
C LYS A 286 -0.29 1.98 -27.94
N ILE A 287 0.99 2.07 -27.62
CA ILE A 287 1.61 1.47 -26.45
C ILE A 287 1.96 2.59 -25.50
N TYR A 288 1.51 2.50 -24.26
CA TYR A 288 1.82 3.51 -23.25
C TYR A 288 3.12 3.15 -22.50
N PRO A 289 3.87 4.14 -22.02
CA PRO A 289 5.04 3.89 -21.17
C PRO A 289 4.68 3.04 -19.94
N THR A 290 5.57 2.13 -19.54
CA THR A 290 5.32 1.27 -18.39
C THR A 290 6.51 1.22 -17.45
N GLU A 291 6.21 1.35 -16.16
CA GLU A 291 7.10 1.16 -15.03
C GLU A 291 6.59 0.09 -14.06
N ALA A 292 5.56 -0.67 -14.47
CA ALA A 292 4.96 -1.78 -13.73
C ALA A 292 5.33 -3.14 -14.37
N ASN A 293 4.78 -4.23 -13.87
CA ASN A 293 4.92 -5.58 -14.46
C ASN A 293 3.82 -5.91 -15.49
N PHE A 294 3.17 -4.88 -16.03
CA PHE A 294 2.15 -4.99 -17.09
C PHE A 294 2.30 -3.80 -18.07
N ILE A 295 1.63 -3.88 -19.19
CA ILE A 295 1.67 -2.90 -20.28
C ILE A 295 0.25 -2.47 -20.61
N LEU A 296 -0.03 -1.17 -20.61
CA LEU A 296 -1.25 -0.61 -21.17
C LEU A 296 -1.08 -0.40 -22.67
N ILE A 297 -2.01 -0.96 -23.46
CA ILE A 297 -2.08 -0.73 -24.91
C ILE A 297 -3.47 -0.25 -25.31
N LYS A 298 -3.54 0.59 -26.34
CA LYS A 298 -4.76 0.89 -27.06
C LYS A 298 -4.83 0.03 -28.31
N VAL A 299 -5.96 -0.61 -28.53
CA VAL A 299 -6.22 -1.48 -29.69
C VAL A 299 -7.47 -1.02 -30.44
N ASP A 300 -7.66 -1.54 -31.65
CA ASP A 300 -8.80 -1.24 -32.52
C ASP A 300 -10.16 -1.53 -31.86
N ASP A 301 -10.30 -2.69 -31.21
CA ASP A 301 -11.51 -3.11 -30.49
C ASP A 301 -11.10 -3.93 -29.24
N ALA A 302 -11.15 -3.31 -28.07
CA ALA A 302 -10.72 -3.92 -26.81
C ALA A 302 -11.55 -5.18 -26.46
N ASN A 303 -12.88 -5.12 -26.64
CA ASN A 303 -13.76 -6.24 -26.32
C ASN A 303 -13.49 -7.45 -27.21
N LYS A 304 -13.31 -7.21 -28.52
CA LYS A 304 -12.95 -8.25 -29.46
C LYS A 304 -11.62 -8.89 -29.09
N ARG A 305 -10.58 -8.10 -28.82
CA ARG A 305 -9.24 -8.61 -28.47
C ARG A 305 -9.23 -9.36 -27.14
N TYR A 306 -9.97 -8.88 -26.16
CA TYR A 306 -10.19 -9.59 -24.91
C TYR A 306 -10.81 -10.97 -25.13
N ASN A 307 -11.90 -11.04 -25.89
CA ASN A 307 -12.59 -12.31 -26.17
C ASN A 307 -11.70 -13.29 -26.99
N GLU A 308 -10.89 -12.78 -27.92
CA GLU A 308 -9.93 -13.59 -28.67
C GLU A 308 -8.85 -14.21 -27.75
N LEU A 309 -8.39 -13.47 -26.73
CA LEU A 309 -7.45 -13.98 -25.73
C LEU A 309 -8.11 -15.03 -24.84
N ILE A 310 -9.31 -14.76 -24.34
CA ILE A 310 -10.08 -15.73 -23.55
C ILE A 310 -10.29 -17.03 -24.31
N ALA A 311 -10.64 -16.95 -25.60
CA ALA A 311 -10.81 -18.15 -26.45
C ALA A 311 -9.53 -18.98 -26.61
N LYS A 312 -8.35 -18.35 -26.39
CA LYS A 312 -7.04 -19.01 -26.38
C LYS A 312 -6.56 -19.42 -24.99
N GLY A 313 -7.41 -19.28 -23.96
CA GLY A 313 -7.06 -19.58 -22.56
C GLY A 313 -6.20 -18.55 -21.88
N ILE A 314 -6.11 -17.32 -22.41
CA ILE A 314 -5.34 -16.21 -21.84
C ILE A 314 -6.30 -15.22 -21.18
N VAL A 315 -6.18 -15.05 -19.87
CA VAL A 315 -6.95 -14.08 -19.08
C VAL A 315 -6.08 -12.86 -18.83
N ILE A 316 -6.60 -11.66 -19.16
CA ILE A 316 -5.94 -10.37 -18.95
C ILE A 316 -6.81 -9.45 -18.11
#